data_1651d404ff762e894967414a80d8c4f7
#
_entry.id   1651d404ff762e894967414a80d8c4f7
#
_cell.length_a   1.000
_cell.length_b   1.000
_cell.length_c   1.000
_cell.angle_alpha   90.00
_cell.angle_beta   90.00
_cell.angle_gamma   90.00
#
_symmetry.space_group_name_H-M   'P 1'
#
loop_
_entity.id
_entity.type
_entity.pdbx_description
1 polymer ?
#
loop_
_entity_poly.entity_id
_entity_poly.type
_entity_poly.pdbx_seq_one_letter_code
_entity_poly.pdbx_strand_id
1 'polypeptide(L)'
;MKIRTDFVTNSSSSSFILGFKDEQDMENEIRKYAPINYISQIYSDAERNIISKDEALSIFKDVIRWEAYWEVTESFPSRKEFKEFRETQKDELEKLIEEKEKTLIEEFTAKISNLNFFALVNYDDHVNGELEHIIMPQMPFTVYRLNEH
;
A
#
# COMPACT_ATOMS: atom_id res chain seq x y z
N MET A 1 10.12 -6.58 -21.99
CA MET A 1 10.14 -7.35 -21.96
C MET A 1 10.40 -7.77 -21.64
N LYS A 2 10.18 -7.48 -21.34
CA LYS A 2 10.13 -8.28 -21.04
C LYS A 2 10.40 -9.07 -20.89
N ILE A 3 10.35 -9.13 -20.98
CA ILE A 3 10.26 -10.14 -20.80
C ILE A 3 10.42 -10.60 -20.30
N ARG A 4 10.24 -10.52 -20.16
CA ARG A 4 10.10 -11.32 -19.80
C ARG A 4 10.16 -11.87 -19.58
N THR A 5 10.20 -11.62 -19.89
CA THR A 5 9.96 -12.34 -19.70
C THR A 5 9.96 -12.87 -19.08
N ASP A 6 9.93 -13.04 -19.20
CA ASP A 6 9.77 -13.58 -18.75
C ASP A 6 9.76 -13.91 -17.89
N PHE A 7 9.77 -13.93 -17.97
CA PHE A 7 9.53 -14.20 -17.23
C PHE A 7 9.15 -14.27 -16.40
N VAL A 8 9.14 -14.39 -16.54
CA VAL A 8 8.63 -14.33 -15.93
C VAL A 8 8.11 -13.94 -15.11
N THR A 9 8.41 -14.04 -15.63
CA THR A 9 7.82 -13.15 -15.08
C THR A 9 6.59 -13.01 -14.13
N ASN A 10 6.08 -13.75 -13.52
CA ASN A 10 4.97 -13.89 -12.61
C ASN A 10 5.32 -13.61 -11.16
N SER A 11 6.47 -13.04 -10.92
CA SER A 11 6.81 -12.62 -9.56
C SER A 11 6.04 -11.35 -9.22
N SER A 12 5.43 -11.33 -8.05
CA SER A 12 4.81 -10.13 -7.53
C SER A 12 5.73 -9.47 -6.52
N SER A 13 5.59 -8.18 -6.35
CA SER A 13 6.25 -7.47 -5.27
C SER A 13 5.24 -6.56 -4.60
N SER A 14 5.50 -6.22 -3.36
CA SER A 14 4.67 -5.28 -2.61
C SER A 14 5.57 -4.33 -1.85
N SER A 15 5.18 -3.08 -1.83
CA SER A 15 5.80 -2.09 -0.97
C SER A 15 4.88 -1.86 0.23
N PHE A 16 5.48 -1.60 1.37
CA PHE A 16 4.73 -1.37 2.61
C PHE A 16 5.17 -0.05 3.21
N ILE A 17 4.19 0.82 3.49
CA ILE A 17 4.45 2.03 4.27
C ILE A 17 4.32 1.65 5.73
N LEU A 18 5.39 1.84 6.48
CA LEU A 18 5.43 1.59 7.92
C LEU A 18 5.35 2.93 8.64
N GLY A 19 4.60 2.98 9.74
CA GLY A 19 4.42 4.22 10.48
C GLY A 19 4.60 4.00 11.98
N PHE A 20 5.31 4.93 12.62
CA PHE A 20 5.65 4.88 14.03
C PHE A 20 5.54 6.28 14.64
N LYS A 21 5.46 6.35 15.96
CA LYS A 21 5.40 7.64 16.65
C LYS A 21 6.72 8.39 16.53
N ASP A 22 7.84 7.67 16.67
CA ASP A 22 9.19 8.21 16.55
C ASP A 22 10.15 7.08 16.23
N GLU A 23 11.44 7.40 16.13
CA GLU A 23 12.48 6.42 15.80
C GLU A 23 12.59 5.31 16.83
N GLN A 24 12.50 5.66 18.12
CA GLN A 24 12.58 4.66 19.18
C GLN A 24 11.38 3.71 19.12
N ASP A 25 10.20 4.23 18.79
CA ASP A 25 8.99 3.43 18.64
C ASP A 25 9.14 2.42 17.50
N MET A 26 9.85 2.81 16.43
CA MET A 26 10.13 1.88 15.32
C MET A 26 10.87 0.66 15.82
N GLU A 27 11.94 0.85 16.57
CA GLU A 27 12.71 -0.28 17.11
C GLU A 27 11.84 -1.11 18.05
N ASN A 28 11.12 -0.47 18.95
CA ASN A 28 10.29 -1.15 19.94
C ASN A 28 9.17 -1.97 19.30
N GLU A 29 8.48 -1.40 18.32
CA GLU A 29 7.37 -2.05 17.65
C GLU A 29 7.83 -3.25 16.81
N ILE A 30 8.93 -3.09 16.09
CA ILE A 30 9.48 -4.19 15.30
C ILE A 30 9.89 -5.34 16.21
N ARG A 31 10.56 -5.05 17.32
CA ARG A 31 10.96 -6.09 18.28
C ARG A 31 9.76 -6.79 18.91
N LYS A 32 8.69 -6.04 19.15
CA LYS A 32 7.52 -6.57 19.84
C LYS A 32 6.67 -7.47 18.94
N TYR A 33 6.49 -7.09 17.68
CA TYR A 33 5.50 -7.73 16.81
C TYR A 33 6.09 -8.62 15.71
N ALA A 34 7.29 -8.35 15.23
CA ALA A 34 7.87 -9.14 14.16
C ALA A 34 8.33 -10.51 14.67
N PRO A 35 8.20 -11.56 13.85
CA PRO A 35 8.75 -12.86 14.21
C PRO A 35 10.26 -12.74 14.44
N ILE A 36 10.76 -13.47 15.44
CA ILE A 36 12.14 -13.36 15.89
C ILE A 36 13.16 -13.52 14.76
N ASN A 37 12.85 -14.38 13.79
CA ASN A 37 13.72 -14.65 12.65
C ASN A 37 13.86 -13.47 11.69
N TYR A 38 12.93 -12.52 11.74
CA TYR A 38 12.86 -11.41 10.80
C TYR A 38 13.08 -10.05 11.41
N ILE A 39 13.26 -9.97 12.72
CA ILE A 39 13.44 -8.68 13.41
C ILE A 39 14.59 -7.89 12.79
N SER A 40 15.76 -8.51 12.66
CA SER A 40 16.95 -7.85 12.11
C SER A 40 16.73 -7.39 10.68
N GLN A 41 16.13 -8.22 9.85
CA GLN A 41 15.89 -7.88 8.45
C GLN A 41 14.92 -6.72 8.32
N ILE A 42 13.78 -6.80 8.99
CA ILE A 42 12.75 -5.76 8.91
C ILE A 42 13.32 -4.42 9.44
N TYR A 43 14.00 -4.46 10.57
CA TYR A 43 14.60 -3.26 11.15
C TYR A 43 15.62 -2.64 10.20
N SER A 44 16.53 -3.45 9.66
CA SER A 44 17.55 -2.97 8.75
C SER A 44 16.97 -2.39 7.47
N ASP A 45 15.95 -3.06 6.91
CA ASP A 45 15.29 -2.59 5.69
C ASP A 45 14.56 -1.28 5.94
N ALA A 46 13.87 -1.16 7.08
CA ALA A 46 13.17 0.06 7.44
C ALA A 46 14.15 1.21 7.67
N GLU A 47 15.23 0.94 8.41
CA GLU A 47 16.23 1.96 8.74
C GLU A 47 16.89 2.54 7.49
N ARG A 48 17.09 1.73 6.47
CA ARG A 48 17.70 2.19 5.22
C ARG A 48 16.74 2.92 4.30
N ASN A 49 15.44 2.90 4.61
CA ASN A 49 14.41 3.44 3.72
C ASN A 49 13.45 4.38 4.46
N ILE A 50 14.02 5.23 5.29
CA ILE A 50 13.23 6.23 6.03
C ILE A 50 12.68 7.26 5.04
N ILE A 51 11.40 7.59 5.19
CA ILE A 51 10.73 8.62 4.39
C ILE A 51 10.04 9.61 5.32
N SER A 52 9.73 10.78 4.81
CA SER A 52 8.98 11.78 5.57
C SER A 52 7.49 11.45 5.55
N LYS A 53 6.74 12.09 6.43
CA LYS A 53 5.28 11.98 6.44
C LYS A 53 4.68 12.48 5.14
N ASP A 54 5.22 13.58 4.60
CA ASP A 54 4.77 14.13 3.32
C ASP A 54 5.03 13.16 2.18
N GLU A 55 6.18 12.48 2.20
CA GLU A 55 6.48 11.46 1.20
C GLU A 55 5.51 10.27 1.31
N ALA A 56 5.19 9.84 2.52
CA ALA A 56 4.22 8.76 2.73
C ALA A 56 2.86 9.14 2.15
N LEU A 57 2.39 10.36 2.41
CA LEU A 57 1.14 10.86 1.85
C LEU A 57 1.20 10.95 0.33
N SER A 58 2.30 11.42 -0.23
CA SER A 58 2.48 11.52 -1.66
C SER A 58 2.43 10.16 -2.35
N ILE A 59 3.11 9.18 -1.78
CA ILE A 59 3.10 7.80 -2.29
C ILE A 59 1.68 7.24 -2.28
N PHE A 60 0.96 7.43 -1.19
CA PHE A 60 -0.41 6.97 -1.07
C PHE A 60 -1.30 7.61 -2.14
N LYS A 61 -1.20 8.93 -2.32
CA LYS A 61 -2.00 9.67 -3.30
C LYS A 61 -1.74 9.20 -4.72
N ASP A 62 -0.50 8.82 -5.03
CA ASP A 62 -0.14 8.37 -6.39
C ASP A 62 -0.80 7.04 -6.76
N VAL A 63 -1.09 6.18 -5.79
CA VAL A 63 -1.63 4.85 -6.07
C VAL A 63 -3.12 4.71 -5.75
N ILE A 64 -3.68 5.61 -4.96
CA ILE A 64 -5.03 5.43 -4.42
C ILE A 64 -6.12 5.53 -5.49
N ARG A 65 -5.83 6.19 -6.61
CA ARG A 65 -6.81 6.33 -7.69
C ARG A 65 -7.24 4.97 -8.26
N TRP A 66 -6.32 4.02 -8.36
CA TRP A 66 -6.65 2.66 -8.80
C TRP A 66 -7.62 1.98 -7.84
N GLU A 67 -7.36 2.11 -6.54
CA GLU A 67 -8.23 1.53 -5.52
C GLU A 67 -9.60 2.19 -5.54
N ALA A 68 -9.63 3.52 -5.68
CA ALA A 68 -10.89 4.25 -5.80
C ALA A 68 -11.69 3.79 -7.02
N TYR A 69 -11.02 3.62 -8.15
CA TYR A 69 -11.65 3.12 -9.37
C TYR A 69 -12.26 1.73 -9.14
N TRP A 70 -11.51 0.82 -8.54
CA TRP A 70 -11.99 -0.53 -8.30
C TRP A 70 -13.16 -0.56 -7.33
N GLU A 71 -13.11 0.23 -6.27
CA GLU A 71 -14.22 0.28 -5.31
C GLU A 71 -15.50 0.84 -5.95
N VAL A 72 -15.36 1.85 -6.80
CA VAL A 72 -16.52 2.39 -7.54
C VAL A 72 -17.06 1.32 -8.50
N THR A 73 -16.17 0.63 -9.20
CA THR A 73 -16.56 -0.46 -10.13
C THR A 73 -17.35 -1.53 -9.39
N GLU A 74 -16.87 -1.96 -8.23
CA GLU A 74 -17.51 -3.01 -7.45
C GLU A 74 -18.81 -2.58 -6.82
N SER A 75 -19.10 -1.28 -6.73
CA SER A 75 -20.35 -0.78 -6.18
C SER A 75 -21.53 -0.98 -7.16
N PHE A 76 -21.25 -1.25 -8.43
CA PHE A 76 -22.29 -1.50 -9.41
C PHE A 76 -22.78 -2.94 -9.31
N PRO A 77 -24.08 -3.19 -9.55
CA PRO A 77 -24.64 -4.55 -9.44
C PRO A 77 -24.03 -5.56 -10.41
N SER A 78 -23.54 -5.12 -11.57
CA SER A 78 -22.93 -6.00 -12.56
C SER A 78 -21.90 -5.26 -13.40
N ARG A 79 -21.03 -6.03 -14.06
CA ARG A 79 -20.04 -5.46 -14.97
C ARG A 79 -20.72 -4.76 -16.15
N LYS A 80 -21.86 -5.29 -16.60
CA LYS A 80 -22.60 -4.72 -17.72
C LYS A 80 -23.13 -3.33 -17.35
N GLU A 81 -23.70 -3.18 -16.17
CA GLU A 81 -24.21 -1.88 -15.71
C GLU A 81 -23.08 -0.88 -15.55
N PHE A 82 -21.94 -1.30 -15.01
CA PHE A 82 -20.78 -0.42 -14.89
C PHE A 82 -20.31 0.03 -16.26
N LYS A 83 -20.21 -0.90 -17.22
CA LYS A 83 -19.74 -0.59 -18.57
C LYS A 83 -20.66 0.41 -19.26
N GLU A 84 -21.97 0.21 -19.15
CA GLU A 84 -22.96 1.14 -19.71
C GLU A 84 -22.85 2.53 -19.08
N PHE A 85 -22.69 2.59 -17.77
CA PHE A 85 -22.50 3.85 -17.04
C PHE A 85 -21.22 4.56 -17.50
N ARG A 86 -20.14 3.80 -17.61
CA ARG A 86 -18.86 4.34 -18.06
C ARG A 86 -18.93 4.93 -19.46
N GLU A 87 -19.68 4.30 -20.35
CA GLU A 87 -19.80 4.76 -21.74
C GLU A 87 -20.73 5.95 -21.88
N THR A 88 -21.79 6.01 -21.07
CA THR A 88 -22.83 7.03 -21.21
C THR A 88 -22.69 8.21 -20.25
N GLN A 89 -22.04 8.03 -19.12
CA GLN A 89 -21.94 9.05 -18.07
C GLN A 89 -20.51 9.18 -17.53
N LYS A 90 -19.59 9.46 -18.44
CA LYS A 90 -18.18 9.60 -18.09
C LYS A 90 -17.90 10.64 -17.01
N ASP A 91 -18.57 11.79 -17.09
CA ASP A 91 -18.35 12.87 -16.14
C ASP A 91 -18.83 12.50 -14.73
N GLU A 92 -19.95 11.80 -14.65
CA GLU A 92 -20.48 11.32 -13.36
C GLU A 92 -19.56 10.25 -12.77
N LEU A 93 -19.04 9.36 -13.61
CA LEU A 93 -18.09 8.34 -13.17
C LEU A 93 -16.83 8.98 -12.61
N GLU A 94 -16.29 9.98 -13.30
CA GLU A 94 -15.10 10.70 -12.85
C GLU A 94 -15.34 11.34 -11.48
N LYS A 95 -16.51 11.94 -11.29
CA LYS A 95 -16.87 12.52 -10.00
C LYS A 95 -16.92 11.48 -8.88
N LEU A 96 -17.49 10.32 -9.17
CA LEU A 96 -17.58 9.24 -8.18
C LEU A 96 -16.19 8.77 -7.77
N ILE A 97 -15.28 8.63 -8.75
CA ILE A 97 -13.92 8.22 -8.49
C ILE A 97 -13.19 9.28 -7.67
N GLU A 98 -13.33 10.54 -8.02
CA GLU A 98 -12.70 11.64 -7.29
C GLU A 98 -13.19 11.74 -5.85
N GLU A 99 -14.48 11.56 -5.63
CA GLU A 99 -15.07 11.57 -4.29
C GLU A 99 -14.55 10.40 -3.46
N LYS A 100 -14.45 9.22 -4.07
CA LYS A 100 -13.91 8.05 -3.39
C LYS A 100 -12.44 8.22 -3.05
N GLU A 101 -11.68 8.74 -4.00
CA GLU A 101 -10.26 9.05 -3.81
C GLU A 101 -10.07 10.01 -2.63
N LYS A 102 -10.87 11.07 -2.60
CA LYS A 102 -10.81 12.04 -1.51
C LYS A 102 -11.10 11.40 -0.16
N THR A 103 -12.14 10.56 -0.10
CA THR A 103 -12.50 9.85 1.14
C THR A 103 -11.36 8.96 1.61
N LEU A 104 -10.74 8.21 0.70
CA LEU A 104 -9.63 7.32 1.05
C LEU A 104 -8.42 8.11 1.54
N ILE A 105 -8.12 9.25 0.92
CA ILE A 105 -7.02 10.12 1.37
C ILE A 105 -7.31 10.66 2.77
N GLU A 106 -8.54 11.08 3.02
CA GLU A 106 -8.94 11.57 4.35
C GLU A 106 -8.80 10.49 5.41
N GLU A 107 -9.21 9.27 5.09
CA GLU A 107 -9.09 8.13 6.00
C GLU A 107 -7.64 7.78 6.31
N PHE A 108 -6.79 7.78 5.29
CA PHE A 108 -5.38 7.50 5.47
C PHE A 108 -4.71 8.59 6.29
N THR A 109 -5.02 9.85 5.99
CA THR A 109 -4.47 11.00 6.73
C THR A 109 -4.84 10.92 8.21
N ALA A 110 -6.09 10.56 8.51
CA ALA A 110 -6.54 10.37 9.89
C ALA A 110 -5.79 9.21 10.56
N LYS A 111 -5.61 8.12 9.82
CA LYS A 111 -4.94 6.93 10.33
C LYS A 111 -3.50 7.22 10.78
N ILE A 112 -2.80 8.08 10.05
CA ILE A 112 -1.39 8.38 10.34
C ILE A 112 -1.21 9.69 11.11
N SER A 113 -2.29 10.31 11.58
CA SER A 113 -2.24 11.64 12.21
C SER A 113 -1.29 11.71 13.40
N ASN A 114 -1.19 10.63 14.18
CA ASN A 114 -0.35 10.57 15.37
C ASN A 114 1.02 9.96 15.12
N LEU A 115 1.33 9.64 13.85
CA LEU A 115 2.60 9.01 13.50
C LEU A 115 3.50 10.05 12.85
N ASN A 116 4.79 9.99 13.16
CA ASN A 116 5.75 10.99 12.71
C ASN A 116 7.02 10.40 12.11
N PHE A 117 7.16 9.09 12.12
CA PHE A 117 8.36 8.42 11.63
C PHE A 117 7.94 7.29 10.70
N PHE A 118 8.41 7.32 9.45
CA PHE A 118 7.91 6.42 8.41
C PHE A 118 9.06 5.76 7.66
N ALA A 119 8.78 4.58 7.12
CA ALA A 119 9.70 3.86 6.26
C ALA A 119 8.91 3.21 5.12
N LEU A 120 9.58 3.02 3.99
CA LEU A 120 9.01 2.33 2.84
C LEU A 120 9.88 1.12 2.56
N VAL A 121 9.33 -0.08 2.72
CA VAL A 121 10.06 -1.32 2.44
C VAL A 121 9.37 -2.09 1.32
N ASN A 122 10.17 -2.85 0.55
CA ASN A 122 9.66 -3.62 -0.57
C ASN A 122 10.11 -5.07 -0.45
N TYR A 123 9.17 -5.99 -0.65
CA TYR A 123 9.46 -7.43 -0.62
C TYR A 123 8.81 -8.11 -1.82
N ASP A 124 9.50 -9.07 -2.40
CA ASP A 124 9.00 -9.82 -3.54
C ASP A 124 8.85 -11.31 -3.17
N ASP A 125 8.03 -12.04 -3.93
CA ASP A 125 7.72 -13.42 -3.60
C ASP A 125 8.81 -14.42 -3.96
N HIS A 126 9.81 -14.04 -4.75
CA HIS A 126 10.94 -14.93 -5.05
C HIS A 126 11.91 -15.06 -3.88
N VAL A 127 12.22 -13.93 -3.23
CA VAL A 127 13.25 -13.89 -2.18
C VAL A 127 12.63 -13.78 -0.81
N ASN A 128 11.56 -13.00 -0.69
CA ASN A 128 10.95 -12.64 0.59
C ASN A 128 9.44 -12.92 0.59
N GLY A 129 9.03 -14.06 0.01
CA GLY A 129 7.60 -14.38 -0.12
C GLY A 129 6.85 -14.40 1.19
N GLU A 130 7.47 -14.93 2.24
CA GLU A 130 6.83 -14.96 3.56
C GLU A 130 6.65 -13.56 4.13
N LEU A 131 7.65 -12.69 3.98
CA LEU A 131 7.53 -11.31 4.40
C LEU A 131 6.46 -10.58 3.60
N GLU A 132 6.46 -10.76 2.27
CA GLU A 132 5.51 -10.08 1.41
C GLU A 132 4.05 -10.49 1.66
N HIS A 133 3.80 -11.78 1.75
CA HIS A 133 2.42 -12.28 1.73
C HIS A 133 1.83 -12.54 3.10
N ILE A 134 2.65 -12.85 4.09
CA ILE A 134 2.16 -13.30 5.39
C ILE A 134 2.50 -12.32 6.51
N ILE A 135 3.77 -11.99 6.66
CA ILE A 135 4.24 -11.26 7.83
C ILE A 135 3.87 -9.78 7.79
N MET A 136 4.35 -9.06 6.76
CA MET A 136 4.19 -7.62 6.70
C MET A 136 2.74 -7.15 6.67
N PRO A 137 1.80 -7.83 5.95
CA PRO A 137 0.41 -7.39 5.98
C PRO A 137 -0.24 -7.46 7.36
N GLN A 138 0.28 -8.27 8.27
CA GLN A 138 -0.29 -8.46 9.61
C GLN A 138 0.34 -7.58 10.68
N MET A 139 1.42 -6.87 10.36
CA MET A 139 2.11 -6.05 11.35
C MET A 139 1.27 -4.82 11.68
N PRO A 140 1.09 -4.50 12.99
CA PRO A 140 0.28 -3.33 13.37
C PRO A 140 0.89 -2.01 12.92
N PHE A 141 2.20 -1.97 12.66
CA PHE A 141 2.87 -0.76 12.17
C PHE A 141 2.84 -0.62 10.65
N THR A 142 2.29 -1.60 9.92
CA THR A 142 2.09 -1.48 8.47
C THR A 142 0.82 -0.67 8.24
N VAL A 143 0.99 0.56 7.76
CA VAL A 143 -0.14 1.46 7.57
C VAL A 143 -0.74 1.36 6.17
N TYR A 144 0.03 0.89 5.19
CA TYR A 144 -0.51 0.66 3.84
C TYR A 144 0.35 -0.31 3.06
N ARG A 145 -0.28 -1.12 2.22
CA ARG A 145 0.39 -2.06 1.32
C ARG A 145 0.12 -1.66 -0.13
N LEU A 146 1.18 -1.44 -0.89
CA LEU A 146 1.11 -1.17 -2.32
C LEU A 146 1.47 -2.44 -3.06
N ASN A 147 0.53 -2.98 -3.82
CA ASN A 147 0.80 -4.16 -4.64
C ASN A 147 1.36 -3.72 -5.99
N GLU A 148 2.51 -4.28 -6.35
CA GLU A 148 3.17 -3.98 -7.62
C GLU A 148 3.28 -5.28 -8.41
N HIS A 149 2.73 -5.26 -9.59
CA HIS A 149 2.70 -6.43 -10.45
C HIS A 149 3.30 -6.12 -11.81
#